data_b5a680bd42f8cd2e6c3cd25f2963b124
#
_entry.id   b5a680bd42f8cd2e6c3cd25f2963b124
#
_cell.length_a   1.000
_cell.length_b   1.000
_cell.length_c   1.000
_cell.angle_alpha   90.00
_cell.angle_beta   90.00
_cell.angle_gamma   90.00
#
_symmetry.space_group_name_H-M   'P 1'
#
loop_
_entity.id
_entity.type
_entity.pdbx_description
1 polymer ?
#
loop_
_entity_poly.entity_id
_entity_poly.type
_entity_poly.pdbx_seq_one_letter_code
_entity_poly.pdbx_strand_id
1 'polypeptide(L)'
;MTWSIVARDPNTGYLGIAVATRFFAVGGLVPHVRGGIGAVATQAFVSPLYGTDGLALLATGKAPDEIIAELTARDAGRDQRQLHLINARGRNAAFTGAKCIDWAGHLLDDSVSVAGNMLAGPDVIAQTLATYKKAMDKSFVERLLEAMQAGEDAGGDKRGKQSAALLVHRDQDYPWLSIRADDHPDPLAELRRLYAVAQERYMHVAETMATKANPNGMIDRREIDERIAALEAARIAEGRPSASLATPLKT
;
A
#
# COMPACT_ATOMS: atom_id res chain seq x y z
N MET A 1 -1.26 -0.67 17.15
CA MET A 1 -2.52 -0.30 16.48
C MET A 1 -2.22 0.05 15.03
N THR A 2 -3.04 -0.42 14.12
CA THR A 2 -2.73 -0.28 12.68
C THR A 2 -3.97 -0.68 11.91
N TRP A 3 -4.32 0.02 10.83
CA TRP A 3 -5.22 -0.52 9.82
C TRP A 3 -4.58 -0.45 8.45
N SER A 4 -4.95 -1.39 7.61
CA SER A 4 -4.42 -1.50 6.25
C SER A 4 -5.47 -2.03 5.28
N ILE A 5 -5.30 -1.68 4.02
CA ILE A 5 -6.01 -2.23 2.87
C ILE A 5 -5.01 -2.96 1.98
N VAL A 6 -5.34 -4.20 1.63
CA VAL A 6 -4.62 -5.02 0.65
C VAL A 6 -5.56 -5.23 -0.54
N ALA A 7 -5.15 -4.83 -1.73
CA ALA A 7 -6.01 -4.88 -2.88
C ALA A 7 -5.28 -5.32 -4.16
N ARG A 8 -6.05 -5.91 -5.06
CA ARG A 8 -5.69 -6.10 -6.47
C ARG A 8 -6.63 -5.26 -7.32
N ASP A 9 -6.08 -4.46 -8.20
CA ASP A 9 -6.89 -3.74 -9.19
C ASP A 9 -7.41 -4.71 -10.25
N PRO A 10 -8.74 -4.86 -10.40
CA PRO A 10 -9.31 -5.81 -11.36
C PRO A 10 -8.98 -5.46 -12.82
N ASN A 11 -8.79 -4.17 -13.14
CA ASN A 11 -8.57 -3.69 -14.50
C ASN A 11 -7.12 -3.86 -14.96
N THR A 12 -6.16 -3.61 -14.08
CA THR A 12 -4.72 -3.61 -14.41
C THR A 12 -3.98 -4.83 -13.87
N GLY A 13 -4.53 -5.50 -12.88
CA GLY A 13 -3.85 -6.58 -12.15
C GLY A 13 -2.81 -6.09 -11.13
N TYR A 14 -2.67 -4.77 -10.93
CA TYR A 14 -1.73 -4.22 -9.96
C TYR A 14 -2.11 -4.65 -8.54
N LEU A 15 -1.09 -4.86 -7.74
CA LEU A 15 -1.21 -5.25 -6.34
C LEU A 15 -0.74 -4.09 -5.46
N GLY A 16 -1.52 -3.75 -4.44
CA GLY A 16 -1.18 -2.62 -3.57
C GLY A 16 -1.58 -2.83 -2.12
N ILE A 17 -0.82 -2.19 -1.25
CA ILE A 17 -1.11 -2.08 0.19
C ILE A 17 -0.98 -0.63 0.59
N ALA A 18 -2.00 -0.11 1.29
CA ALA A 18 -1.88 1.11 2.05
C ALA A 18 -2.09 0.81 3.54
N VAL A 19 -1.33 1.48 4.40
CA VAL A 19 -1.34 1.25 5.85
C VAL A 19 -1.10 2.55 6.60
N ALA A 20 -1.75 2.73 7.74
CA ALA A 20 -1.51 3.84 8.65
C ALA A 20 -1.59 3.40 10.12
N THR A 21 -0.88 4.13 11.00
CA THR A 21 -0.72 3.75 12.41
C THR A 21 -0.15 4.89 13.24
N ARG A 22 -0.32 4.82 14.56
CA ARG A 22 0.54 5.53 15.52
C ARG A 22 1.70 4.65 15.99
N PHE A 23 2.60 4.35 15.07
CA PHE A 23 3.86 3.65 15.30
C PHE A 23 4.88 4.13 14.28
N PHE A 24 6.16 4.16 14.63
CA PHE A 24 7.23 4.64 13.73
C PHE A 24 7.42 3.71 12.54
N ALA A 25 7.56 4.29 11.33
CA ALA A 25 8.02 3.62 10.10
C ALA A 25 7.26 2.34 9.72
N VAL A 26 5.92 2.35 9.82
CA VAL A 26 5.04 1.19 9.54
C VAL A 26 5.27 0.56 8.16
N GLY A 27 5.64 1.38 7.19
CA GLY A 27 5.89 0.93 5.82
C GLY A 27 7.10 0.01 5.64
N GLY A 28 7.96 -0.10 6.66
CA GLY A 28 9.09 -1.03 6.68
C GLY A 28 8.75 -2.42 7.22
N LEU A 29 7.57 -2.58 7.85
CA LEU A 29 7.22 -3.80 8.58
C LEU A 29 5.95 -4.49 8.09
N VAL A 30 4.93 -3.71 7.70
CA VAL A 30 3.59 -4.23 7.42
C VAL A 30 3.40 -4.67 5.97
N PRO A 31 3.73 -3.86 4.94
CA PRO A 31 3.42 -4.21 3.57
C PRO A 31 4.50 -5.09 2.92
N HIS A 32 4.06 -6.20 2.33
CA HIS A 32 4.87 -7.09 1.53
C HIS A 32 4.13 -7.36 0.22
N VAL A 33 4.71 -6.98 -0.91
CA VAL A 33 4.09 -7.15 -2.23
C VAL A 33 5.10 -7.73 -3.21
N ARG A 34 4.62 -8.62 -4.08
CA ARG A 34 5.37 -9.14 -5.22
C ARG A 34 4.49 -9.15 -6.46
N GLY A 35 4.90 -8.43 -7.50
CA GLY A 35 4.13 -8.32 -8.73
C GLY A 35 3.85 -9.68 -9.37
N GLY A 36 2.61 -9.86 -9.83
CA GLY A 36 2.17 -11.12 -10.43
C GLY A 36 1.99 -12.30 -9.46
N ILE A 37 2.30 -12.13 -8.17
CA ILE A 37 2.19 -13.18 -7.13
C ILE A 37 1.09 -12.84 -6.12
N GLY A 38 1.22 -11.70 -5.42
CA GLY A 38 0.28 -11.32 -4.39
C GLY A 38 0.80 -10.23 -3.45
N ALA A 39 -0.01 -9.95 -2.44
CA ALA A 39 0.28 -8.96 -1.41
C ALA A 39 -0.11 -9.50 -0.03
N VAL A 40 0.69 -9.20 0.98
CA VAL A 40 0.53 -9.64 2.37
C VAL A 40 0.77 -8.48 3.30
N ALA A 41 -0.18 -8.19 4.20
CA ALA A 41 0.00 -7.25 5.30
C ALA A 41 -0.02 -8.00 6.63
N THR A 42 1.03 -7.81 7.43
CA THR A 42 1.17 -8.39 8.78
C THR A 42 1.28 -7.28 9.80
N GLN A 43 0.47 -7.34 10.86
CA GLN A 43 0.32 -6.24 11.83
C GLN A 43 -0.12 -6.72 13.21
N ALA A 44 -0.49 -5.79 14.11
CA ALA A 44 -0.70 -5.97 15.55
C ALA A 44 0.64 -6.21 16.26
N PHE A 45 0.84 -7.30 16.99
CA PHE A 45 2.17 -7.69 17.42
C PHE A 45 2.89 -8.35 16.24
N VAL A 46 3.42 -7.51 15.35
CA VAL A 46 3.84 -7.87 14.00
C VAL A 46 4.81 -9.06 13.95
N SER A 47 4.57 -9.97 13.00
CA SER A 47 5.56 -10.99 12.60
C SER A 47 5.97 -10.74 11.14
N PRO A 48 7.15 -10.17 10.89
CA PRO A 48 7.63 -9.97 9.51
C PRO A 48 7.73 -11.26 8.70
N LEU A 49 7.92 -12.40 9.36
CA LEU A 49 7.95 -13.73 8.73
C LEU A 49 6.64 -14.06 8.00
N TYR A 50 5.48 -13.58 8.50
CA TYR A 50 4.21 -13.77 7.80
C TYR A 50 4.20 -13.11 6.42
N GLY A 51 4.90 -11.98 6.28
CA GLY A 51 5.04 -11.29 5.00
C GLY A 51 5.89 -12.06 4.00
N THR A 52 7.12 -12.41 4.38
CA THR A 52 8.09 -13.11 3.51
C THR A 52 7.64 -14.52 3.16
N ASP A 53 7.25 -15.30 4.17
CA ASP A 53 6.80 -16.68 3.97
C ASP A 53 5.45 -16.74 3.25
N GLY A 54 4.54 -15.79 3.55
CA GLY A 54 3.26 -15.65 2.86
C GLY A 54 3.44 -15.42 1.37
N LEU A 55 4.34 -14.51 0.97
CA LEU A 55 4.66 -14.30 -0.46
C LEU A 55 5.33 -15.53 -1.08
N ALA A 56 6.20 -16.23 -0.36
CA ALA A 56 6.81 -17.47 -0.85
C ALA A 56 5.76 -18.56 -1.10
N LEU A 57 4.80 -18.73 -0.18
CA LEU A 57 3.70 -19.68 -0.32
C LEU A 57 2.73 -19.29 -1.44
N LEU A 58 2.39 -18.00 -1.60
CA LEU A 58 1.59 -17.50 -2.72
C LEU A 58 2.25 -17.84 -4.07
N ALA A 59 3.58 -17.74 -4.15
CA ALA A 59 4.34 -18.07 -5.37
C ALA A 59 4.26 -19.55 -5.75
N THR A 60 3.94 -20.45 -4.80
CA THR A 60 3.68 -21.89 -5.11
C THR A 60 2.29 -22.13 -5.67
N GLY A 61 1.40 -21.12 -5.69
CA GLY A 61 0.01 -21.24 -6.10
C GLY A 61 -0.96 -21.72 -5.01
N LYS A 62 -0.48 -21.84 -3.76
CA LYS A 62 -1.30 -22.21 -2.60
C LYS A 62 -2.42 -21.19 -2.37
N ALA A 63 -3.58 -21.66 -1.93
CA ALA A 63 -4.74 -20.81 -1.67
C ALA A 63 -4.52 -19.92 -0.44
N PRO A 64 -5.03 -18.66 -0.43
CA PRO A 64 -4.87 -17.71 0.66
C PRO A 64 -5.27 -18.23 2.05
N ASP A 65 -6.38 -18.93 2.13
CA ASP A 65 -6.89 -19.55 3.37
C ASP A 65 -5.97 -20.67 3.90
N GLU A 66 -5.44 -21.51 2.99
CA GLU A 66 -4.45 -22.54 3.34
C GLU A 66 -3.14 -21.92 3.86
N ILE A 67 -2.71 -20.81 3.26
CA ILE A 67 -1.51 -20.07 3.68
C ILE A 67 -1.69 -19.53 5.10
N ILE A 68 -2.83 -18.89 5.39
CA ILE A 68 -3.12 -18.41 6.74
C ILE A 68 -3.10 -19.56 7.74
N ALA A 69 -3.77 -20.66 7.43
CA ALA A 69 -3.81 -21.84 8.30
C ALA A 69 -2.40 -22.38 8.58
N GLU A 70 -1.53 -22.48 7.55
CA GLU A 70 -0.15 -22.96 7.71
C GLU A 70 0.70 -21.99 8.54
N LEU A 71 0.66 -20.70 8.26
CA LEU A 71 1.45 -19.68 8.96
C LEU A 71 1.06 -19.59 10.44
N THR A 72 -0.24 -19.60 10.74
CA THR A 72 -0.73 -19.48 12.10
C THR A 72 -0.58 -20.77 12.91
N ALA A 73 -0.63 -21.95 12.29
CA ALA A 73 -0.45 -23.22 12.99
C ALA A 73 0.94 -23.36 13.64
N ARG A 74 1.99 -22.81 13.04
CA ARG A 74 3.37 -22.86 13.53
C ARG A 74 3.77 -21.70 14.43
N ASP A 75 2.88 -20.74 14.69
CA ASP A 75 3.14 -19.59 15.55
C ASP A 75 2.34 -19.66 16.86
N ALA A 76 3.01 -19.95 17.95
CA ALA A 76 2.41 -19.93 19.28
C ALA A 76 1.93 -18.55 19.72
N GLY A 77 2.44 -17.47 19.10
CA GLY A 77 2.04 -16.07 19.32
C GLY A 77 0.88 -15.57 18.45
N ARG A 78 0.30 -16.42 17.57
CA ARG A 78 -0.73 -16.04 16.59
C ARG A 78 -1.90 -15.24 17.16
N ASP A 79 -2.29 -15.51 18.40
CA ASP A 79 -3.42 -14.82 19.04
C ASP A 79 -3.21 -13.30 19.16
N GLN A 80 -1.98 -12.81 19.12
CA GLN A 80 -1.63 -11.39 19.19
C GLN A 80 -1.35 -10.79 17.80
N ARG A 81 -1.49 -11.57 16.72
CA ARG A 81 -1.14 -11.13 15.37
C ARG A 81 -2.36 -10.90 14.51
N GLN A 82 -2.19 -10.08 13.49
CA GLN A 82 -3.19 -9.88 12.45
C GLN A 82 -2.51 -9.98 11.09
N LEU A 83 -3.13 -10.70 10.18
CA LEU A 83 -2.60 -11.02 8.86
C LEU A 83 -3.73 -11.01 7.86
N HIS A 84 -3.55 -10.36 6.72
CA HIS A 84 -4.41 -10.52 5.56
C HIS A 84 -3.60 -10.50 4.27
N LEU A 85 -4.07 -11.22 3.27
CA LEU A 85 -3.32 -11.40 2.04
C LEU A 85 -4.24 -11.63 0.84
N ILE A 86 -3.72 -11.35 -0.35
CA ILE A 86 -4.39 -11.53 -1.62
C ILE A 86 -3.42 -12.15 -2.64
N ASN A 87 -3.90 -13.05 -3.47
CA ASN A 87 -3.12 -13.57 -4.58
C ASN A 87 -3.34 -12.75 -5.87
N ALA A 88 -2.54 -13.04 -6.91
CA ALA A 88 -2.64 -12.37 -8.21
C ALA A 88 -3.97 -12.60 -8.96
N ARG A 89 -4.83 -13.51 -8.49
CA ARG A 89 -6.17 -13.76 -9.07
C ARG A 89 -7.29 -13.04 -8.30
N GLY A 90 -6.95 -12.27 -7.24
CA GLY A 90 -7.92 -11.54 -6.42
C GLY A 90 -8.52 -12.35 -5.26
N ARG A 91 -8.22 -13.66 -5.12
CA ARG A 91 -8.63 -14.40 -3.92
C ARG A 91 -7.85 -13.89 -2.70
N ASN A 92 -8.55 -13.70 -1.62
CA ASN A 92 -7.97 -13.18 -0.38
C ASN A 92 -8.41 -13.98 0.83
N ALA A 93 -7.70 -13.79 1.94
CA ALA A 93 -8.04 -14.32 3.25
C ALA A 93 -7.45 -13.42 4.34
N ALA A 94 -8.02 -13.49 5.55
CA ALA A 94 -7.55 -12.73 6.69
C ALA A 94 -7.62 -13.53 7.99
N PHE A 95 -6.78 -13.15 8.95
CA PHE A 95 -6.76 -13.67 10.31
C PHE A 95 -6.59 -12.51 11.29
N THR A 96 -7.45 -12.47 12.30
CA THR A 96 -7.31 -11.58 13.47
C THR A 96 -7.24 -12.45 14.71
N GLY A 97 -6.11 -12.43 15.38
CA GLY A 97 -5.88 -13.23 16.60
C GLY A 97 -6.77 -12.77 17.76
N ALA A 98 -7.20 -13.70 18.57
CA ALA A 98 -8.17 -13.46 19.66
C ALA A 98 -7.67 -12.53 20.77
N LYS A 99 -6.37 -12.25 20.83
CA LYS A 99 -5.72 -11.32 21.77
C LYS A 99 -5.28 -10.03 21.12
N CYS A 100 -5.68 -9.76 19.85
CA CYS A 100 -5.52 -8.44 19.27
C CYS A 100 -6.28 -7.42 20.10
N ILE A 101 -5.66 -6.28 20.37
CA ILE A 101 -6.26 -5.25 21.24
C ILE A 101 -7.43 -4.59 20.51
N ASP A 102 -8.55 -4.48 21.21
CA ASP A 102 -9.82 -3.94 20.71
C ASP A 102 -9.75 -2.43 20.36
N TRP A 103 -10.50 -1.97 19.40
CA TRP A 103 -11.31 -2.77 18.48
C TRP A 103 -10.40 -3.42 17.43
N ALA A 104 -10.60 -4.71 17.10
CA ALA A 104 -9.83 -5.40 16.07
C ALA A 104 -10.74 -6.29 15.22
N GLY A 105 -10.48 -6.33 13.91
CA GLY A 105 -11.24 -7.14 12.97
C GLY A 105 -10.77 -6.98 11.53
N HIS A 106 -11.43 -7.66 10.60
CA HIS A 106 -11.17 -7.58 9.18
C HIS A 106 -12.46 -7.71 8.35
N LEU A 107 -12.42 -7.20 7.13
CA LEU A 107 -13.44 -7.35 6.11
C LEU A 107 -12.81 -7.85 4.82
N LEU A 108 -13.49 -8.77 4.15
CA LEU A 108 -13.09 -9.34 2.87
C LEU A 108 -14.16 -9.02 1.83
N ASP A 109 -13.72 -8.63 0.62
CA ASP A 109 -14.57 -8.49 -0.56
C ASP A 109 -13.77 -8.89 -1.80
N ASP A 110 -14.39 -8.91 -2.97
CA ASP A 110 -13.72 -9.28 -4.20
C ASP A 110 -12.49 -8.40 -4.45
N SER A 111 -11.33 -9.06 -4.56
CA SER A 111 -10.04 -8.41 -4.85
C SER A 111 -9.58 -7.35 -3.83
N VAL A 112 -10.15 -7.34 -2.63
CA VAL A 112 -9.77 -6.41 -1.56
C VAL A 112 -9.98 -7.01 -0.18
N SER A 113 -9.07 -6.68 0.75
CA SER A 113 -9.16 -7.01 2.17
C SER A 113 -8.77 -5.79 3.00
N VAL A 114 -9.52 -5.50 4.05
CA VAL A 114 -9.22 -4.46 5.03
C VAL A 114 -9.14 -5.07 6.42
N ALA A 115 -8.11 -4.75 7.16
CA ALA A 115 -7.93 -5.24 8.53
C ALA A 115 -7.40 -4.14 9.44
N GLY A 116 -7.74 -4.21 10.72
CA GLY A 116 -7.22 -3.29 11.71
C GLY A 116 -7.33 -3.80 13.13
N ASN A 117 -6.54 -3.19 14.02
CA ASN A 117 -6.49 -3.51 15.45
C ASN A 117 -6.28 -2.23 16.26
N MET A 118 -6.78 -2.18 17.50
CA MET A 118 -6.82 -1.02 18.40
C MET A 118 -7.51 0.20 17.77
N LEU A 119 -8.43 0.03 16.84
CA LEU A 119 -9.13 1.09 16.14
C LEU A 119 -10.14 1.81 17.05
N ALA A 120 -10.57 2.99 16.61
CA ALA A 120 -11.68 3.71 17.26
C ALA A 120 -12.98 2.89 17.26
N GLY A 121 -13.18 2.06 16.22
CA GLY A 121 -14.32 1.16 16.10
C GLY A 121 -14.35 0.43 14.75
N PRO A 122 -15.38 -0.38 14.50
CA PRO A 122 -15.56 -1.14 13.26
C PRO A 122 -15.73 -0.23 12.04
N ASP A 123 -16.20 1.00 12.21
CA ASP A 123 -16.44 1.95 11.12
C ASP A 123 -15.16 2.32 10.38
N VAL A 124 -14.00 2.25 11.03
CA VAL A 124 -12.71 2.52 10.38
C VAL A 124 -12.51 1.60 9.17
N ILE A 125 -12.64 0.29 9.36
CA ILE A 125 -12.46 -0.66 8.25
C ILE A 125 -13.66 -0.68 7.31
N ALA A 126 -14.88 -0.43 7.82
CA ALA A 126 -16.09 -0.38 7.00
C ALA A 126 -16.07 0.79 6.01
N GLN A 127 -15.70 2.00 6.46
CA GLN A 127 -15.59 3.19 5.61
C GLN A 127 -14.41 3.08 4.65
N THR A 128 -13.28 2.50 5.08
CA THR A 128 -12.14 2.20 4.20
C THR A 128 -12.59 1.32 3.02
N LEU A 129 -13.27 0.20 3.29
CA LEU A 129 -13.74 -0.71 2.25
C LEU A 129 -14.81 -0.06 1.35
N ALA A 130 -15.80 0.61 1.95
CA ALA A 130 -16.89 1.23 1.21
C ALA A 130 -16.38 2.32 0.26
N THR A 131 -15.45 3.14 0.71
CA THR A 131 -14.84 4.21 -0.12
C THR A 131 -13.98 3.62 -1.23
N TYR A 132 -13.18 2.59 -0.96
CA TYR A 132 -12.42 1.89 -1.99
C TYR A 132 -13.34 1.37 -3.12
N LYS A 133 -14.47 0.78 -2.77
CA LYS A 133 -15.46 0.26 -3.74
C LYS A 133 -16.18 1.33 -4.53
N LYS A 134 -16.41 2.52 -3.95
CA LYS A 134 -17.06 3.64 -4.65
C LYS A 134 -16.15 4.36 -5.64
N ALA A 135 -14.84 4.35 -5.39
CA ALA A 135 -13.86 5.11 -6.17
C ALA A 135 -13.28 4.33 -7.36
N MET A 136 -14.03 3.41 -7.97
CA MET A 136 -13.55 2.54 -9.06
C MET A 136 -13.21 3.29 -10.36
N ASP A 137 -13.70 4.52 -10.52
CA ASP A 137 -13.40 5.44 -11.61
C ASP A 137 -12.03 6.14 -11.47
N LYS A 138 -11.43 6.10 -10.29
CA LYS A 138 -10.14 6.72 -9.98
C LYS A 138 -8.98 5.77 -10.25
N SER A 139 -7.77 6.34 -10.34
CA SER A 139 -6.55 5.54 -10.40
C SER A 139 -6.40 4.65 -9.16
N PHE A 140 -5.72 3.52 -9.30
CA PHE A 140 -5.55 2.57 -8.20
C PHE A 140 -4.91 3.20 -6.96
N VAL A 141 -3.93 4.10 -7.16
CA VAL A 141 -3.26 4.84 -6.06
C VAL A 141 -4.23 5.79 -5.36
N GLU A 142 -4.97 6.61 -6.12
CA GLU A 142 -5.95 7.54 -5.55
C GLU A 142 -7.04 6.81 -4.78
N ARG A 143 -7.52 5.70 -5.31
CA ARG A 143 -8.52 4.85 -4.68
C ARG A 143 -8.04 4.32 -3.31
N LEU A 144 -6.77 3.87 -3.22
CA LEU A 144 -6.17 3.43 -1.97
C LEU A 144 -6.02 4.59 -0.97
N LEU A 145 -5.55 5.75 -1.42
CA LEU A 145 -5.36 6.93 -0.57
C LEU A 145 -6.71 7.48 -0.05
N GLU A 146 -7.75 7.50 -0.87
CA GLU A 146 -9.09 7.92 -0.44
C GLU A 146 -9.71 6.95 0.56
N ALA A 147 -9.56 5.65 0.31
CA ALA A 147 -10.02 4.64 1.23
C ALA A 147 -9.37 4.79 2.62
N MET A 148 -8.06 5.01 2.66
CA MET A 148 -7.36 5.23 3.92
C MET A 148 -7.81 6.53 4.61
N GLN A 149 -8.08 7.60 3.86
CA GLN A 149 -8.60 8.84 4.44
C GLN A 149 -9.98 8.64 5.06
N ALA A 150 -10.87 7.90 4.40
CA ALA A 150 -12.18 7.60 4.95
C ALA A 150 -12.12 6.79 6.26
N GLY A 151 -11.16 5.87 6.38
CA GLY A 151 -10.88 5.17 7.63
C GLY A 151 -10.35 6.09 8.73
N GLU A 152 -9.49 7.05 8.38
CA GLU A 152 -9.00 8.07 9.31
C GLU A 152 -10.14 8.97 9.80
N ASP A 153 -11.00 9.42 8.89
CA ASP A 153 -12.14 10.28 9.20
C ASP A 153 -13.19 9.55 10.08
N ALA A 154 -13.25 8.22 9.99
CA ALA A 154 -14.05 7.35 10.87
C ALA A 154 -13.39 7.09 12.25
N GLY A 155 -12.26 7.73 12.54
CA GLY A 155 -11.60 7.69 13.85
C GLY A 155 -10.24 7.00 13.87
N GLY A 156 -9.84 6.30 12.81
CA GLY A 156 -8.51 5.72 12.60
C GLY A 156 -7.97 4.96 13.81
N ASP A 157 -6.69 5.18 14.08
CA ASP A 157 -5.98 4.71 15.26
C ASP A 157 -6.40 5.51 16.50
N LYS A 158 -7.05 4.89 17.51
CA LYS A 158 -7.53 5.59 18.71
C LYS A 158 -6.44 6.30 19.54
N ARG A 159 -5.15 6.08 19.24
CA ARG A 159 -4.02 6.79 19.88
C ARG A 159 -3.57 8.00 19.06
N GLY A 160 -4.07 8.19 17.85
CA GLY A 160 -3.66 9.24 16.91
C GLY A 160 -2.79 8.72 15.76
N LYS A 161 -2.01 9.60 15.14
CA LYS A 161 -1.29 9.42 13.89
C LYS A 161 0.22 9.44 14.10
N GLN A 162 1.01 8.74 13.27
CA GLN A 162 2.47 8.88 13.25
C GLN A 162 3.07 8.50 11.91
N SER A 163 2.69 7.36 11.32
CA SER A 163 3.25 6.92 10.05
C SER A 163 2.21 6.31 9.13
N ALA A 164 2.47 6.37 7.83
CA ALA A 164 1.69 5.70 6.80
C ALA A 164 2.58 5.29 5.64
N ALA A 165 2.12 4.32 4.85
CA ALA A 165 2.81 3.88 3.65
C ALA A 165 1.83 3.43 2.57
N LEU A 166 2.27 3.57 1.32
CA LEU A 166 1.63 3.02 0.14
C LEU A 166 2.68 2.30 -0.69
N LEU A 167 2.43 1.03 -0.97
CA LEU A 167 3.27 0.17 -1.78
C LEU A 167 2.45 -0.42 -2.92
N VAL A 168 2.84 -0.18 -4.18
CA VAL A 168 2.18 -0.70 -5.37
C VAL A 168 3.19 -1.40 -6.27
N HIS A 169 2.89 -2.63 -6.66
CA HIS A 169 3.60 -3.38 -7.67
C HIS A 169 2.72 -3.61 -8.91
N ARG A 170 3.32 -3.52 -10.06
CA ARG A 170 2.79 -4.01 -11.32
C ARG A 170 3.13 -5.52 -11.44
N ASP A 171 3.69 -5.91 -12.54
CA ASP A 171 4.07 -7.28 -12.87
C ASP A 171 5.52 -7.65 -12.49
N GLN A 172 6.28 -6.68 -11.94
CA GLN A 172 7.68 -6.87 -11.58
C GLN A 172 7.87 -7.13 -10.08
N ASP A 173 9.01 -7.70 -9.72
CA ASP A 173 9.38 -8.00 -8.31
C ASP A 173 9.81 -6.74 -7.54
N TYR A 174 10.03 -5.61 -8.21
CA TYR A 174 10.30 -4.31 -7.61
C TYR A 174 9.05 -3.43 -7.58
N PRO A 175 8.95 -2.48 -6.64
CA PRO A 175 7.80 -1.59 -6.55
C PRO A 175 7.74 -0.62 -7.72
N TRP A 176 6.54 -0.47 -8.32
CA TRP A 176 6.24 0.61 -9.24
C TRP A 176 6.10 1.94 -8.50
N LEU A 177 5.50 1.93 -7.31
CA LEU A 177 5.44 3.07 -6.41
C LEU A 177 5.60 2.60 -4.96
N SER A 178 6.52 3.21 -4.25
CA SER A 178 6.70 3.03 -2.81
C SER A 178 6.90 4.40 -2.17
N ILE A 179 5.90 4.87 -1.42
CA ILE A 179 5.95 6.14 -0.70
C ILE A 179 5.62 5.92 0.77
N ARG A 180 6.34 6.63 1.66
CA ARG A 180 6.25 6.45 3.11
C ARG A 180 6.39 7.78 3.82
N ALA A 181 5.56 7.96 4.84
CA ALA A 181 5.72 8.96 5.88
C ALA A 181 6.04 8.22 7.18
N ASP A 182 7.30 8.17 7.58
CA ASP A 182 7.76 7.33 8.69
C ASP A 182 7.52 7.97 10.06
N ASP A 183 7.50 9.30 10.12
CA ASP A 183 7.16 10.09 11.32
C ASP A 183 6.61 11.45 10.87
N HIS A 184 5.30 11.64 10.94
CA HIS A 184 4.63 12.85 10.49
C HIS A 184 3.33 13.08 11.28
N PRO A 185 2.96 14.31 11.64
CA PRO A 185 1.73 14.61 12.38
C PRO A 185 0.45 14.29 11.58
N ASP A 186 0.51 14.34 10.24
CA ASP A 186 -0.55 13.90 9.35
C ASP A 186 0.02 13.04 8.20
N PRO A 187 0.27 11.75 8.45
CA PRO A 187 0.99 10.90 7.51
C PRO A 187 0.19 10.59 6.22
N LEU A 188 -1.15 10.61 6.26
CA LEU A 188 -1.96 10.41 5.06
C LEU A 188 -1.95 11.63 4.14
N ALA A 189 -2.00 12.84 4.71
CA ALA A 189 -1.80 14.07 3.94
C ALA A 189 -0.41 14.10 3.31
N GLU A 190 0.61 13.65 4.04
CA GLU A 190 1.98 13.54 3.52
C GLU A 190 2.08 12.51 2.38
N LEU A 191 1.43 11.35 2.46
CA LEU A 191 1.38 10.40 1.34
C LEU A 191 0.74 11.03 0.09
N ARG A 192 -0.31 11.84 0.23
CA ARG A 192 -0.92 12.57 -0.91
C ARG A 192 0.06 13.56 -1.53
N ARG A 193 0.78 14.33 -0.69
CA ARG A 193 1.83 15.23 -1.17
C ARG A 193 2.93 14.48 -1.89
N LEU A 194 3.44 13.38 -1.31
CA LEU A 194 4.45 12.53 -1.92
C LEU A 194 4.00 11.91 -3.24
N TYR A 195 2.72 11.54 -3.36
CA TYR A 195 2.17 11.07 -4.63
C TYR A 195 2.13 12.17 -5.68
N ALA A 196 1.75 13.41 -5.30
CA ALA A 196 1.82 14.55 -6.20
C ALA A 196 3.27 14.81 -6.67
N VAL A 197 4.25 14.73 -5.77
CA VAL A 197 5.69 14.81 -6.13
C VAL A 197 6.08 13.69 -7.10
N ALA A 198 5.63 12.47 -6.85
CA ALA A 198 5.93 11.34 -7.74
C ALA A 198 5.39 11.57 -9.15
N GLN A 199 4.22 12.18 -9.29
CA GLN A 199 3.61 12.51 -10.58
C GLN A 199 4.39 13.58 -11.37
N GLU A 200 5.19 14.42 -10.71
CA GLU A 200 5.97 15.46 -11.41
C GLU A 200 7.10 14.85 -12.28
N ARG A 201 7.72 13.75 -11.82
CA ARG A 201 8.85 13.15 -12.52
C ARG A 201 8.94 11.63 -12.37
N TYR A 202 8.87 11.11 -11.13
CA TYR A 202 9.15 9.70 -10.82
C TYR A 202 8.28 8.73 -11.65
N MET A 203 6.97 8.99 -11.74
CA MET A 203 6.03 8.11 -12.45
C MET A 203 6.36 7.99 -13.94
N HIS A 204 6.87 9.06 -14.57
CA HIS A 204 7.30 9.03 -15.97
C HIS A 204 8.57 8.21 -16.15
N VAL A 205 9.52 8.31 -15.21
CA VAL A 205 10.73 7.47 -15.20
C VAL A 205 10.38 6.01 -14.93
N ALA A 206 9.41 5.74 -14.05
CA ALA A 206 8.98 4.38 -13.72
C ALA A 206 8.43 3.61 -14.94
N GLU A 207 7.86 4.32 -15.94
CA GLU A 207 7.42 3.70 -17.20
C GLU A 207 8.57 3.23 -18.10
N THR A 208 9.78 3.71 -17.86
CA THR A 208 10.96 3.43 -18.70
C THR A 208 11.91 2.41 -18.07
N MET A 209 11.62 1.96 -16.86
CA MET A 209 12.46 1.00 -16.13
C MET A 209 12.55 -0.36 -16.85
N ALA A 210 13.65 -1.05 -16.62
CA ALA A 210 13.84 -2.41 -17.10
C ALA A 210 12.75 -3.35 -16.54
N THR A 211 12.27 -4.26 -17.37
CA THR A 211 11.30 -5.30 -17.00
C THR A 211 11.83 -6.68 -17.37
N LYS A 212 11.19 -7.74 -16.85
CA LYS A 212 11.53 -9.11 -17.28
C LYS A 212 11.34 -9.32 -18.78
N ALA A 213 10.37 -8.63 -19.39
CA ALA A 213 10.12 -8.68 -20.84
C ALA A 213 11.07 -7.79 -21.65
N ASN A 214 11.55 -6.69 -21.05
CA ASN A 214 12.53 -5.78 -21.63
C ASN A 214 13.64 -5.47 -20.61
N PRO A 215 14.66 -6.32 -20.48
CA PRO A 215 15.75 -6.14 -19.50
C PRO A 215 16.59 -4.88 -19.68
N ASN A 216 16.57 -4.28 -20.88
CA ASN A 216 17.31 -3.06 -21.15
C ASN A 216 16.57 -1.80 -20.66
N GLY A 217 15.22 -1.88 -20.50
CA GLY A 217 14.42 -0.69 -20.27
C GLY A 217 14.53 0.30 -21.43
N MET A 218 14.48 1.59 -21.13
CA MET A 218 14.76 2.66 -22.09
C MET A 218 16.28 2.90 -22.18
N ILE A 219 16.84 2.77 -23.37
CA ILE A 219 18.29 2.93 -23.61
C ILE A 219 18.63 4.43 -23.80
N ASP A 220 17.79 5.17 -24.51
CA ASP A 220 17.98 6.60 -24.78
C ASP A 220 17.03 7.42 -23.90
N ARG A 221 17.59 8.19 -23.00
CA ARG A 221 16.81 8.99 -22.04
C ARG A 221 16.28 10.32 -22.61
N ARG A 222 16.67 10.72 -23.82
CA ARG A 222 16.31 12.03 -24.39
C ARG A 222 14.80 12.22 -24.43
N GLU A 223 14.05 11.22 -24.90
CA GLU A 223 12.59 11.29 -25.02
C GLU A 223 11.93 11.54 -23.64
N ILE A 224 12.36 10.84 -22.61
CA ILE A 224 11.77 11.02 -21.27
C ILE A 224 12.19 12.34 -20.62
N ASP A 225 13.43 12.80 -20.87
CA ASP A 225 13.89 14.09 -20.37
C ASP A 225 13.14 15.25 -21.02
N GLU A 226 12.90 15.20 -22.34
CA GLU A 226 12.09 16.18 -23.07
C GLU A 226 10.63 16.19 -22.59
N ARG A 227 10.04 15.01 -22.37
CA ARG A 227 8.69 14.89 -21.83
C ARG A 227 8.58 15.50 -20.43
N ILE A 228 9.53 15.20 -19.54
CA ILE A 228 9.55 15.74 -18.18
C ILE A 228 9.71 17.26 -18.21
N ALA A 229 10.61 17.79 -19.03
CA ALA A 229 10.81 19.23 -19.20
C ALA A 229 9.55 19.94 -19.71
N ALA A 230 8.84 19.34 -20.68
CA ALA A 230 7.58 19.88 -21.20
C ALA A 230 6.47 19.90 -20.13
N LEU A 231 6.36 18.85 -19.30
CA LEU A 231 5.40 18.79 -18.19
C LEU A 231 5.72 19.82 -17.11
N GLU A 232 7.00 20.01 -16.79
CA GLU A 232 7.44 21.05 -15.85
C GLU A 232 7.12 22.45 -16.36
N ALA A 233 7.42 22.73 -17.63
CA ALA A 233 7.10 24.01 -18.26
C ALA A 233 5.59 24.28 -18.27
N ALA A 234 4.77 23.29 -18.58
CA ALA A 234 3.31 23.39 -18.53
C ALA A 234 2.80 23.69 -17.11
N ARG A 235 3.32 22.98 -16.10
CA ARG A 235 2.99 23.22 -14.68
C ARG A 235 3.32 24.64 -14.24
N ILE A 236 4.49 25.15 -14.64
CA ILE A 236 4.92 26.53 -14.35
C ILE A 236 4.00 27.54 -15.06
N ALA A 237 3.68 27.32 -16.32
CA ALA A 237 2.80 28.20 -17.08
C ALA A 237 1.38 28.29 -16.51
N GLU A 238 0.89 27.21 -15.90
CA GLU A 238 -0.38 27.13 -15.19
C GLU A 238 -0.32 27.73 -13.76
N GLY A 239 0.83 28.22 -13.32
CA GLY A 239 1.02 28.78 -11.97
C GLY A 239 0.91 27.73 -10.86
N ARG A 240 1.06 26.45 -11.17
CA ARG A 240 1.02 25.36 -10.17
C ARG A 240 2.41 25.17 -9.53
N PRO A 241 2.57 25.41 -8.22
CA PRO A 241 3.86 25.19 -7.54
C PRO A 241 4.19 23.68 -7.52
N SER A 242 5.49 23.36 -7.44
CA SER A 242 5.92 21.99 -7.15
C SER A 242 5.49 21.57 -5.73
N ALA A 243 5.03 20.33 -5.59
CA ALA A 243 4.77 19.73 -4.28
C ALA A 243 6.06 19.24 -3.61
N SER A 244 7.20 19.24 -4.33
CA SER A 244 8.50 18.78 -3.81
C SER A 244 9.09 19.76 -2.81
N LEU A 245 9.69 19.22 -1.74
CA LEU A 245 10.50 19.94 -0.76
C LEU A 245 12.01 19.88 -1.10
N ALA A 246 12.36 19.40 -2.29
CA ALA A 246 13.75 19.35 -2.75
C ALA A 246 14.34 20.77 -2.83
N THR A 247 15.55 20.92 -2.30
CA THR A 247 16.26 22.20 -2.35
C THR A 247 16.96 22.34 -3.70
N PRO A 248 16.73 23.44 -4.46
CA PRO A 248 17.47 23.68 -5.69
C PRO A 248 18.95 23.95 -5.38
N LEU A 249 19.81 23.66 -6.35
CA LEU A 249 21.22 24.05 -6.27
C LEU A 249 21.30 25.56 -6.03
N LYS A 250 22.08 25.97 -5.04
CA LYS A 250 22.48 27.39 -4.92
C LYS A 250 23.42 27.70 -6.07
N THR A 251 22.93 28.47 -7.04
CA THR A 251 23.76 29.06 -8.10
C THR A 251 24.66 30.13 -7.51
#